data_d90f8becf9aafd873d1b3ea3b529ae22
#
_entry.id   d90f8becf9aafd873d1b3ea3b529ae22
#
_cell.length_a   1.000
_cell.length_b   1.000
_cell.length_c   1.000
_cell.angle_alpha   90.00
_cell.angle_beta   90.00
_cell.angle_gamma   90.00
#
_symmetry.space_group_name_H-M   'P 1'
#
loop_
_entity.id
_entity.type
_entity.pdbx_description
1 polymer ?
#
loop_
_entity_poly.entity_id
_entity_poly.type
_entity_poly.pdbx_seq_one_letter_code
_entity_poly.pdbx_strand_id
1 'polypeptide(L)'
;MTLNELMRQIEETERLIAVYHNADEVIVGTEDQIYSRRGLINRTTFTAAEIGDRIVSVLERRLAAMRAELQKLRAEEQGRS
;
A
#
# COMPACT_ATOMS: atom_id res chain seq x y z
N MET A 1 -6.97 -5.75 -14.41
CA MET A 1 -6.69 -6.37 -13.10
C MET A 1 -7.73 -7.42 -12.82
N THR A 2 -7.32 -8.62 -12.43
CA THR A 2 -8.23 -9.69 -12.08
C THR A 2 -8.76 -9.51 -10.66
N LEU A 3 -9.87 -10.17 -10.35
CA LEU A 3 -10.45 -10.16 -9.00
C LEU A 3 -9.45 -10.67 -7.97
N ASN A 4 -8.74 -11.75 -8.27
CA ASN A 4 -7.75 -12.33 -7.35
C ASN A 4 -6.56 -11.41 -7.11
N GLU A 5 -6.09 -10.71 -8.14
CA GLU A 5 -5.01 -9.73 -7.99
C GLU A 5 -5.44 -8.57 -7.09
N LEU A 6 -6.66 -8.08 -7.28
CA LEU A 6 -7.20 -6.99 -6.48
C LEU A 6 -7.34 -7.41 -5.02
N MET A 7 -7.85 -8.61 -4.76
CA MET A 7 -7.97 -9.14 -3.40
C MET A 7 -6.60 -9.26 -2.72
N ARG A 8 -5.59 -9.71 -3.47
CA ARG A 8 -4.21 -9.81 -2.95
C ARG A 8 -3.66 -8.43 -2.60
N GLN A 9 -3.90 -7.43 -3.45
CA GLN A 9 -3.46 -6.05 -3.18
C GLN A 9 -4.15 -5.46 -1.95
N ILE A 10 -5.41 -5.77 -1.76
CA ILE A 10 -6.15 -5.34 -0.57
C ILE A 10 -5.51 -5.93 0.69
N GLU A 11 -5.27 -7.25 0.70
CA GLU A 11 -4.64 -7.92 1.83
C GLU A 11 -3.25 -7.35 2.12
N GLU A 12 -2.45 -7.14 1.08
CA GLU A 12 -1.10 -6.58 1.22
C GLU A 12 -1.15 -5.16 1.78
N THR A 13 -2.09 -4.34 1.32
CA THR A 13 -2.26 -2.98 1.81
C THR A 13 -2.70 -2.96 3.27
N GLU A 14 -3.62 -3.84 3.66
CA GLU A 14 -4.04 -3.99 5.06
C GLU A 14 -2.85 -4.37 5.95
N ARG A 15 -2.01 -5.30 5.48
CA ARG A 15 -0.81 -5.72 6.20
C ARG A 15 0.17 -4.55 6.37
N LEU A 16 0.39 -3.77 5.30
CA LEU A 16 1.28 -2.61 5.34
C LEU A 16 0.77 -1.53 6.30
N ILE A 17 -0.53 -1.28 6.33
CA ILE A 17 -1.13 -0.34 7.26
C ILE A 17 -0.80 -0.75 8.70
N ALA A 18 -0.95 -2.03 9.03
CA ALA A 18 -0.65 -2.53 10.37
C ALA A 18 0.85 -2.37 10.69
N VAL A 19 1.72 -2.66 9.74
CA VAL A 19 3.17 -2.52 9.92
C VAL A 19 3.55 -1.07 10.21
N TYR A 20 3.09 -0.13 9.38
CA TYR A 20 3.44 1.28 9.55
C TYR A 20 2.76 1.91 10.78
N HIS A 21 1.57 1.44 11.11
CA HIS A 21 0.87 1.92 12.30
C HIS A 21 1.63 1.60 13.59
N ASN A 22 2.33 0.47 13.61
CA ASN A 22 3.09 0.01 14.78
C ASN A 22 4.58 0.36 14.72
N ALA A 23 5.04 0.95 13.63
CA ALA A 23 6.45 1.30 13.47
C ALA A 23 6.79 2.57 14.27
N ASP A 24 7.94 2.55 14.96
CA ASP A 24 8.45 3.74 15.65
C ASP A 24 9.19 4.66 14.68
N GLU A 25 9.86 4.08 13.70
CA GLU A 25 10.64 4.79 12.71
C GLU A 25 10.37 4.24 11.31
N VAL A 26 10.47 5.12 10.33
CA VAL A 26 10.30 4.77 8.92
C VAL A 26 11.53 5.23 8.16
N ILE A 27 12.10 4.32 7.39
CA ILE A 27 13.24 4.63 6.52
C ILE A 27 12.71 4.91 5.12
N VAL A 28 12.97 6.12 4.62
CA VAL A 28 12.59 6.52 3.27
C VAL A 28 13.87 6.72 2.46
N GLY A 29 13.87 6.19 1.26
CA GLY A 29 15.00 6.33 0.37
C GLY A 29 14.56 6.38 -1.08
N THR A 30 15.51 6.68 -1.94
CA THR A 30 15.29 6.61 -3.38
C THR A 30 15.87 5.32 -3.93
N GLU A 31 15.24 4.80 -4.96
CA GLU A 31 15.72 3.63 -5.67
C GLU A 31 16.36 4.09 -6.99
N ASP A 32 17.60 3.65 -7.22
CA ASP A 32 18.27 3.89 -8.48
C ASP A 32 17.92 2.74 -9.43
N GLN A 33 17.23 3.05 -10.52
CA GLN A 33 16.80 2.04 -11.49
C GLN A 33 17.97 1.31 -12.16
N ILE A 34 19.10 2.00 -12.29
CA ILE A 34 20.30 1.40 -12.91
C ILE A 34 20.95 0.41 -11.93
N TYR A 35 20.83 0.66 -10.64
CA TYR A 35 21.41 -0.16 -9.59
C TYR A 35 20.36 -0.76 -8.66
N SER A 36 19.22 -1.11 -9.21
CA SER A 36 18.07 -1.64 -8.44
C SER A 36 18.40 -2.81 -7.53
N ARG A 37 19.48 -3.54 -7.82
CA ARG A 37 19.93 -4.67 -7.00
C ARG A 37 20.48 -4.25 -5.64
N ARG A 38 20.78 -2.97 -5.45
CA ARG A 38 21.43 -2.45 -4.25
C ARG A 38 20.44 -1.94 -3.20
N GLY A 39 19.15 -1.98 -3.51
CA GLY A 39 18.13 -1.50 -2.60
C GLY A 39 18.01 0.01 -2.57
N LEU A 40 17.59 0.54 -1.43
CA LEU A 40 17.36 1.98 -1.28
C LEU A 40 18.66 2.76 -1.15
N ILE A 41 18.76 3.87 -1.88
CA ILE A 41 19.83 4.84 -1.76
C ILE A 41 19.27 6.16 -1.20
N ASN A 42 20.15 7.06 -0.74
CA ASN A 42 19.76 8.34 -0.14
C ASN A 42 18.72 8.15 0.96
N ARG A 43 19.03 7.25 1.90
CA ARG A 43 18.12 6.90 3.00
C ARG A 43 18.04 8.00 4.03
N THR A 44 16.84 8.24 4.51
CA THR A 44 16.57 9.15 5.62
C THR A 44 15.58 8.48 6.56
N THR A 45 15.87 8.54 7.85
CA THR A 45 15.00 7.98 8.88
C THR A 45 14.09 9.07 9.43
N PHE A 46 12.80 8.80 9.48
CA PHE A 46 11.79 9.67 10.06
C PHE A 46 11.11 8.97 11.23
N THR A 47 10.66 9.75 12.20
CA THR A 47 9.84 9.19 13.28
C THR A 47 8.42 8.95 12.79
N ALA A 48 7.68 8.12 13.52
CA ALA A 48 6.26 7.87 13.23
C ALA A 48 5.46 9.18 13.27
N ALA A 49 5.79 10.08 14.21
CA ALA A 49 5.11 11.38 14.33
C ALA A 49 5.34 12.27 13.12
N GLU A 50 6.49 12.15 12.46
CA GLU A 50 6.83 12.98 11.31
C GLU A 50 6.17 12.52 10.01
N ILE A 51 6.17 11.22 9.75
CA ILE A 51 5.72 10.73 8.45
C ILE A 51 4.85 9.46 8.53
N GLY A 52 4.96 8.67 9.61
CA GLY A 52 4.24 7.41 9.73
C GLY A 52 2.74 7.55 9.55
N ASP A 53 2.14 8.53 10.21
CA ASP A 53 0.69 8.78 10.12
C ASP A 53 0.27 9.18 8.70
N ARG A 54 1.12 9.89 7.99
CA ARG A 54 0.84 10.30 6.61
C ARG A 54 0.88 9.10 5.67
N ILE A 55 1.83 8.18 5.88
CA ILE A 55 1.92 6.94 5.12
C ILE A 55 0.66 6.11 5.33
N VAL A 56 0.24 5.95 6.58
CA VAL A 56 -0.98 5.21 6.93
C VAL A 56 -2.21 5.84 6.25
N SER A 57 -2.33 7.17 6.30
CA SER A 57 -3.44 7.87 5.65
C SER A 57 -3.49 7.62 4.15
N VAL A 58 -2.34 7.64 3.47
CA VAL A 58 -2.26 7.37 2.04
C VAL A 58 -2.67 5.92 1.74
N LEU A 59 -2.17 4.98 2.54
CA LEU A 59 -2.51 3.57 2.38
C LEU A 59 -3.99 3.31 2.62
N GLU A 60 -4.59 3.96 3.59
CA GLU A 60 -6.02 3.85 3.87
C GLU A 60 -6.87 4.35 2.70
N ARG A 61 -6.46 5.45 2.05
CA ARG A 61 -7.13 5.95 0.86
C ARG A 61 -7.03 4.96 -0.29
N ARG A 62 -5.85 4.36 -0.48
CA ARG A 62 -5.65 3.33 -1.51
C ARG A 62 -6.53 2.12 -1.22
N LEU A 63 -6.60 1.71 0.04
CA LEU A 63 -7.44 0.59 0.46
C LEU A 63 -8.91 0.86 0.18
N ALA A 64 -9.40 2.05 0.51
CA ALA A 64 -10.78 2.43 0.25
C ALA A 64 -11.11 2.38 -1.26
N ALA A 65 -10.19 2.88 -2.10
CA ALA A 65 -10.36 2.84 -3.55
C ALA A 65 -10.39 1.40 -4.07
N MET A 66 -9.51 0.53 -3.56
CA MET A 66 -9.48 -0.87 -3.95
C MET A 66 -10.74 -1.62 -3.52
N ARG A 67 -11.26 -1.34 -2.33
CA ARG A 67 -12.52 -1.93 -1.86
C ARG A 67 -13.72 -1.51 -2.70
N ALA A 68 -13.75 -0.24 -3.12
CA ALA A 68 -14.79 0.26 -4.02
C ALA A 68 -14.72 -0.45 -5.37
N GLU A 69 -13.52 -0.64 -5.91
CA GLU A 69 -13.32 -1.37 -7.16
C GLU A 69 -13.74 -2.83 -7.03
N LEU A 70 -13.44 -3.46 -5.89
CA LEU A 70 -13.84 -4.83 -5.62
C LEU A 70 -15.36 -4.98 -5.62
N GLN A 71 -16.07 -4.06 -4.97
CA GLN A 71 -17.53 -4.08 -4.96
C GLN A 71 -18.11 -3.92 -6.36
N LYS A 72 -17.50 -3.06 -7.16
CA LYS A 72 -17.92 -2.84 -8.54
C LYS A 72 -17.75 -4.09 -9.38
N LEU A 73 -16.61 -4.78 -9.27
CA LEU A 73 -16.34 -6.01 -9.99
C LEU A 73 -17.31 -7.12 -9.57
N ARG A 74 -17.61 -7.23 -8.29
CA ARG A 74 -18.58 -8.22 -7.78
C ARG A 74 -19.98 -7.94 -8.30
N ALA A 75 -20.38 -6.68 -8.34
CA ALA A 75 -21.68 -6.30 -8.88
C ALA A 75 -21.79 -6.63 -10.37
N GLU A 76 -20.72 -6.42 -11.13
CA GLU A 76 -20.67 -6.77 -12.55
C GLU A 76 -20.80 -8.28 -12.77
N GLU A 77 -20.13 -9.08 -11.94
CA GLU A 77 -20.25 -10.55 -12.01
C GLU A 77 -21.67 -11.02 -11.69
N GLN A 78 -22.28 -10.45 -10.67
CA GLN A 78 -23.66 -10.78 -10.32
C GLN A 78 -24.64 -10.39 -11.42
N GLY A 79 -24.39 -9.29 -12.11
CA GLY A 79 -25.22 -8.84 -13.22
C GLY A 79 -25.14 -9.70 -14.46
N ARG A 80 -24.15 -10.59 -14.54
CA ARG A 80 -23.97 -11.50 -15.68
C ARG A 80 -24.64 -12.86 -15.52
N SER A 81 -25.08 -13.16 -14.35
CA SER A 81 -25.68 -14.45 -14.04
C SER A 81 -27.13 -14.54 -14.51
#